data_ef681d29e4e721c4505155d26a3d9b16
#
_entry.id   ef681d29e4e721c4505155d26a3d9b16
#
_cell.length_a   1.000
_cell.length_b   1.000
_cell.length_c   1.000
_cell.angle_alpha   90.00
_cell.angle_beta   90.00
_cell.angle_gamma   90.00
#
_symmetry.space_group_name_H-M   'P 1'
#
loop_
_entity.id
_entity.type
_entity.pdbx_description
1 polymer ?
#
loop_
_entity_poly.entity_id
_entity_poly.type
_entity_poly.pdbx_seq_one_letter_code
_entity_poly.pdbx_strand_id
1 'polypeptide(L)'
;MNIDYTVTALMFPAIPLLMGVYSNRFHSLSILIRQLHDEHVYEKHIPPEWKKQFINLSIRINLLRWTILFGAFGFLFNMLTVFGLYLDRLFIARVIFGSCCLSMIISILFFIREIHISTNALKLHMSDMDVDID
;
A
#
# COMPACT_ATOMS: atom_id res chain seq x y z
N MET A 1 -20.16 0.43 23.51
CA MET A 1 -19.03 -0.49 23.39
C MET A 1 -17.77 0.16 23.90
N ASN A 2 -17.14 -0.44 24.87
CA ASN A 2 -15.94 0.15 25.47
C ASN A 2 -14.71 -0.35 24.75
N ILE A 3 -13.85 0.58 24.34
CA ILE A 3 -12.53 0.25 23.79
C ILE A 3 -11.68 -0.20 24.99
N ASP A 4 -11.20 -1.42 24.94
CA ASP A 4 -10.32 -1.96 25.98
C ASP A 4 -8.97 -2.36 25.37
N TYR A 5 -8.08 -2.85 26.21
CA TYR A 5 -6.76 -3.29 25.76
C TYR A 5 -6.83 -4.47 24.79
N THR A 6 -7.89 -5.26 24.86
CA THR A 6 -8.07 -6.42 23.99
C THR A 6 -8.22 -5.99 22.53
N VAL A 7 -9.02 -4.96 22.27
CA VAL A 7 -9.27 -4.46 20.91
C VAL A 7 -7.98 -3.89 20.32
N THR A 8 -7.27 -3.05 21.07
CA THR A 8 -6.00 -2.47 20.60
C THR A 8 -4.93 -3.53 20.45
N ALA A 9 -4.91 -4.54 21.31
CA ALA A 9 -3.96 -5.65 21.23
C ALA A 9 -4.17 -6.49 19.97
N LEU A 10 -5.43 -6.66 19.53
CA LEU A 10 -5.72 -7.38 18.28
C LEU A 10 -5.22 -6.62 17.06
N MET A 11 -5.30 -5.28 17.08
CA MET A 11 -4.79 -4.44 16.00
C MET A 11 -3.27 -4.38 15.97
N PHE A 12 -2.62 -4.58 17.12
CA PHE A 12 -1.18 -4.39 17.25
C PHE A 12 -0.37 -5.30 16.31
N PRO A 13 -0.64 -6.63 16.24
CA PRO A 13 0.08 -7.46 15.28
C PRO A 13 -0.43 -7.34 13.84
N ALA A 14 -1.70 -6.98 13.64
CA ALA A 14 -2.30 -6.91 12.32
C ALA A 14 -1.68 -5.79 11.47
N ILE A 15 -1.45 -4.62 12.06
CA ILE A 15 -0.92 -3.47 11.32
C ILE A 15 0.51 -3.71 10.84
N PRO A 16 1.47 -4.18 11.67
CA PRO A 16 2.81 -4.50 11.16
C PRO A 16 2.83 -5.59 10.10
N LEU A 17 1.95 -6.58 10.18
CA LEU A 17 1.85 -7.63 9.16
C LEU A 17 1.41 -7.04 7.82
N LEU A 18 0.40 -6.18 7.83
CA LEU A 18 -0.04 -5.48 6.62
C LEU A 18 1.07 -4.58 6.08
N MET A 19 1.78 -3.87 6.95
CA MET A 19 2.89 -3.02 6.55
C MET A 19 4.01 -3.83 5.90
N GLY A 20 4.26 -5.04 6.39
CA GLY A 20 5.21 -5.96 5.78
C GLY A 20 4.84 -6.32 4.35
N VAL A 21 3.57 -6.65 4.11
CA VAL A 21 3.05 -6.94 2.77
C VAL A 21 3.21 -5.72 1.86
N TYR A 22 2.83 -4.54 2.34
CA TYR A 22 2.93 -3.30 1.57
C TYR A 22 4.39 -2.98 1.23
N SER A 23 5.30 -3.15 2.19
CA SER A 23 6.72 -2.87 2.00
C SER A 23 7.36 -3.81 0.98
N ASN A 24 7.01 -5.10 1.03
CA ASN A 24 7.49 -6.09 0.07
C ASN A 24 7.06 -5.74 -1.34
N ARG A 25 5.80 -5.36 -1.50
CA ARG A 25 5.26 -4.99 -2.81
C ARG A 25 5.91 -3.71 -3.34
N PHE A 26 6.11 -2.73 -2.46
CA PHE A 26 6.79 -1.48 -2.82
C PHE A 26 8.23 -1.76 -3.27
N HIS A 27 8.94 -2.61 -2.53
CA HIS A 27 10.31 -2.97 -2.85
C HIS A 27 10.38 -3.67 -4.21
N SER A 28 9.49 -4.62 -4.46
CA SER A 28 9.42 -5.33 -5.74
C SER A 28 9.20 -4.39 -6.92
N LEU A 29 8.26 -3.45 -6.77
CA LEU A 29 7.98 -2.47 -7.82
C LEU A 29 9.14 -1.50 -8.00
N SER A 30 9.82 -1.12 -6.93
CA SER A 30 11.01 -0.25 -7.01
C SER A 30 12.12 -0.91 -7.81
N ILE A 31 12.36 -2.20 -7.57
CA ILE A 31 13.36 -2.95 -8.31
C ILE A 31 12.98 -3.01 -9.80
N LEU A 32 11.71 -3.26 -10.09
CA LEU A 32 11.23 -3.35 -11.46
C LEU A 32 11.40 -2.03 -12.22
N ILE A 33 11.11 -0.91 -11.56
CA ILE A 33 11.30 0.41 -12.16
C ILE A 33 12.78 0.68 -12.43
N ARG A 34 13.65 0.32 -11.49
CA ARG A 34 15.10 0.50 -11.67
C ARG A 34 15.61 -0.34 -12.84
N GLN A 35 15.14 -1.58 -12.95
CA GLN A 35 15.50 -2.45 -14.06
C GLN A 35 15.09 -1.86 -15.40
N LEU A 36 13.85 -1.36 -15.50
CA LEU A 36 13.37 -0.71 -16.71
C LEU A 36 14.18 0.53 -17.06
N HIS A 37 14.51 1.33 -16.03
CA HIS A 37 15.33 2.53 -16.24
C HIS A 37 16.72 2.16 -16.73
N ASP A 38 17.37 1.18 -16.12
CA ASP A 38 18.71 0.73 -16.50
C ASP A 38 18.75 0.15 -17.91
N GLU A 39 17.71 -0.58 -18.31
CA GLU A 39 17.63 -1.14 -19.67
C GLU A 39 17.56 -0.04 -20.73
N HIS A 40 16.98 1.12 -20.42
CA HIS A 40 16.67 2.15 -21.41
C HIS A 40 17.51 3.41 -21.30
N VAL A 41 18.44 3.48 -20.32
CA VAL A 41 19.31 4.64 -20.17
C VAL A 41 20.17 4.87 -21.42
N TYR A 42 20.55 3.80 -22.11
CA TYR A 42 21.44 3.86 -23.28
C TYR A 42 20.70 3.85 -24.61
N GLU A 43 19.39 3.71 -24.63
CA GLU A 43 18.61 3.69 -25.86
C GLU A 43 18.17 5.11 -26.24
N LYS A 44 18.43 5.50 -27.50
CA LYS A 44 18.05 6.83 -28.03
C LYS A 44 16.56 6.93 -28.30
N HIS A 45 15.88 5.82 -28.51
CA HIS A 45 14.44 5.77 -28.74
C HIS A 45 13.78 4.85 -27.74
N ILE A 46 12.93 5.43 -26.87
CA ILE A 46 12.09 4.66 -25.96
C ILE A 46 10.78 4.37 -26.71
N PRO A 47 10.42 3.10 -26.93
CA PRO A 47 9.12 2.79 -27.55
C PRO A 47 7.96 3.34 -26.74
N PRO A 48 6.85 3.78 -27.39
CA PRO A 48 5.70 4.30 -26.65
C PRO A 48 5.11 3.32 -25.62
N GLU A 49 5.21 2.02 -25.89
CA GLU A 49 4.74 0.96 -25.00
C GLU A 49 5.50 0.99 -23.67
N TRP A 50 6.79 1.25 -23.71
CA TRP A 50 7.64 1.34 -22.52
C TRP A 50 7.30 2.56 -21.67
N LYS A 51 6.98 3.68 -22.30
CA LYS A 51 6.53 4.87 -21.59
C LYS A 51 5.24 4.60 -20.84
N LYS A 52 4.31 3.89 -21.47
CA LYS A 52 3.05 3.51 -20.80
C LYS A 52 3.30 2.62 -19.60
N GLN A 53 4.18 1.62 -19.74
CA GLN A 53 4.55 0.74 -18.63
C GLN A 53 5.21 1.51 -17.49
N PHE A 54 6.13 2.42 -17.82
CA PHE A 54 6.81 3.23 -16.83
C PHE A 54 5.84 4.13 -16.07
N ILE A 55 4.91 4.77 -16.79
CA ILE A 55 3.88 5.62 -16.17
C ILE A 55 2.98 4.78 -15.27
N ASN A 56 2.57 3.60 -15.74
CA ASN A 56 1.73 2.69 -14.95
C ASN A 56 2.44 2.25 -13.65
N LEU A 57 3.71 1.88 -13.75
CA LEU A 57 4.51 1.51 -12.59
C LEU A 57 4.69 2.68 -11.62
N SER A 58 4.86 3.89 -12.15
CA SER A 58 4.99 5.10 -11.32
C SER A 58 3.70 5.37 -10.54
N ILE A 59 2.54 5.20 -11.17
CA ILE A 59 1.24 5.36 -10.52
C ILE A 59 1.09 4.31 -9.41
N ARG A 60 1.45 3.06 -9.69
CA ARG A 60 1.36 1.97 -8.72
C ARG A 60 2.25 2.20 -7.51
N ILE A 61 3.49 2.67 -7.73
CA ILE A 61 4.42 2.99 -6.65
C ILE A 61 3.87 4.14 -5.80
N ASN A 62 3.31 5.15 -6.44
CA ASN A 62 2.74 6.29 -5.72
C ASN A 62 1.56 5.86 -4.85
N LEU A 63 0.70 4.98 -5.37
CA LEU A 63 -0.42 4.42 -4.60
C LEU A 63 0.09 3.62 -3.40
N LEU A 64 1.12 2.80 -3.58
CA LEU A 64 1.71 2.02 -2.48
C LEU A 64 2.37 2.92 -1.45
N ARG A 65 3.00 4.00 -1.88
CA ARG A 65 3.59 4.98 -0.96
C ARG A 65 2.52 5.58 -0.05
N TRP A 66 1.38 5.98 -0.61
CA TRP A 66 0.26 6.49 0.17
C TRP A 66 -0.32 5.42 1.07
N THR A 67 -0.41 4.18 0.59
CA THR A 67 -0.86 3.03 1.38
C THR A 67 0.01 2.86 2.62
N ILE A 68 1.32 2.87 2.45
CA ILE A 68 2.28 2.70 3.54
C ILE A 68 2.18 3.87 4.52
N LEU A 69 2.05 5.09 4.00
CA LEU A 69 1.95 6.28 4.83
C LEU A 69 0.71 6.24 5.73
N PHE A 70 -0.46 5.91 5.16
CA PHE A 70 -1.68 5.78 5.94
C PHE A 70 -1.63 4.61 6.92
N GLY A 71 -0.97 3.51 6.54
CA GLY A 71 -0.73 2.39 7.44
C GLY A 71 0.13 2.78 8.63
N ALA A 72 1.18 3.57 8.38
CA ALA A 72 2.05 4.07 9.44
C ALA A 72 1.29 5.00 10.39
N PHE A 73 0.45 5.89 9.86
CA PHE A 73 -0.41 6.73 10.69
C PHE A 73 -1.39 5.89 11.51
N GLY A 74 -1.94 4.83 10.92
CA GLY A 74 -2.82 3.91 11.64
C GLY A 74 -2.11 3.27 12.82
N PHE A 75 -0.88 2.82 12.62
CA PHE A 75 -0.07 2.24 13.69
C PHE A 75 0.22 3.27 14.79
N LEU A 76 0.58 4.48 14.39
CA LEU A 76 0.83 5.56 15.34
C LEU A 76 -0.41 5.86 16.19
N PHE A 77 -1.58 5.96 15.55
CA PHE A 77 -2.82 6.20 16.26
C PHE A 77 -3.16 5.05 17.20
N ASN A 78 -2.86 3.80 16.81
CA ASN A 78 -3.08 2.64 17.68
C ASN A 78 -2.21 2.75 18.95
N MET A 79 -0.94 3.13 18.79
CA MET A 79 -0.05 3.32 19.93
C MET A 79 -0.53 4.45 20.83
N LEU A 80 -1.01 5.54 20.26
CA LEU A 80 -1.57 6.65 21.03
C LEU A 80 -2.85 6.23 21.76
N THR A 81 -3.64 5.33 21.17
CA THR A 81 -4.84 4.77 21.83
C THR A 81 -4.44 3.99 23.08
N VAL A 82 -3.41 3.14 22.97
CA VAL A 82 -2.91 2.39 24.12
C VAL A 82 -2.44 3.34 25.23
N PHE A 83 -1.74 4.40 24.85
CA PHE A 83 -1.28 5.41 25.80
C PHE A 83 -2.45 6.14 26.47
N GLY A 84 -3.49 6.48 25.69
CA GLY A 84 -4.69 7.10 26.21
C GLY A 84 -5.42 6.21 27.21
N LEU A 85 -5.49 4.90 26.94
CA LEU A 85 -6.07 3.93 27.88
C LEU A 85 -5.24 3.82 29.16
N TYR A 86 -3.92 3.89 29.03
CA TYR A 86 -3.03 3.89 30.19
C TYR A 86 -3.28 5.09 31.12
N LEU A 87 -3.59 6.24 30.54
CA LEU A 87 -3.89 7.46 31.29
C LEU A 87 -5.35 7.52 31.76
N ASP A 88 -6.15 6.48 31.54
CA ASP A 88 -7.57 6.40 31.90
C ASP A 88 -8.43 7.47 31.22
N ARG A 89 -8.00 7.95 30.05
CA ARG A 89 -8.76 8.93 29.27
C ARG A 89 -9.52 8.23 28.14
N LEU A 90 -10.65 7.67 28.50
CA LEU A 90 -11.45 6.82 27.61
C LEU A 90 -11.97 7.55 26.39
N PHE A 91 -12.41 8.80 26.55
CA PHE A 91 -12.96 9.58 25.44
C PHE A 91 -11.90 9.85 24.38
N ILE A 92 -10.71 10.30 24.83
CA ILE A 92 -9.60 10.58 23.92
C ILE A 92 -9.13 9.30 23.23
N ALA A 93 -9.07 8.19 23.96
CA ALA A 93 -8.69 6.90 23.40
C ALA A 93 -9.67 6.45 22.31
N ARG A 94 -10.96 6.66 22.51
CA ARG A 94 -11.97 6.31 21.51
C ARG A 94 -11.83 7.12 20.23
N VAL A 95 -11.61 8.43 20.35
CA VAL A 95 -11.43 9.31 19.19
C VAL A 95 -10.18 8.91 18.40
N ILE A 96 -9.08 8.66 19.10
CA ILE A 96 -7.81 8.27 18.46
C ILE A 96 -7.95 6.91 17.79
N PHE A 97 -8.62 5.95 18.45
CA PHE A 97 -8.85 4.62 17.86
C PHE A 97 -9.73 4.71 16.61
N GLY A 98 -10.75 5.56 16.63
CA GLY A 98 -11.55 5.83 15.44
C GLY A 98 -10.71 6.36 14.29
N SER A 99 -9.77 7.26 14.59
CA SER A 99 -8.82 7.78 13.59
C SER A 99 -7.90 6.67 13.07
N CYS A 100 -7.46 5.77 13.94
CA CYS A 100 -6.67 4.60 13.56
C CYS A 100 -7.43 3.74 12.55
N CYS A 101 -8.67 3.38 12.86
CA CYS A 101 -9.50 2.56 11.99
C CYS A 101 -9.74 3.25 10.64
N LEU A 102 -10.00 4.55 10.65
CA LEU A 102 -10.22 5.33 9.42
C LEU A 102 -8.95 5.32 8.56
N SER A 103 -7.79 5.54 9.15
CA SER A 103 -6.52 5.52 8.44
C SER A 103 -6.26 4.16 7.81
N MET A 104 -6.57 3.08 8.53
CA MET A 104 -6.39 1.72 8.01
C MET A 104 -7.34 1.42 6.87
N ILE A 105 -8.59 1.88 6.96
CA ILE A 105 -9.56 1.72 5.87
C ILE A 105 -9.07 2.43 4.62
N ILE A 106 -8.60 3.66 4.74
CA ILE A 106 -8.07 4.43 3.61
C ILE A 106 -6.85 3.71 3.01
N SER A 107 -5.95 3.21 3.86
CA SER A 107 -4.78 2.47 3.43
C SER A 107 -5.16 1.23 2.61
N ILE A 108 -6.12 0.46 3.11
CA ILE A 108 -6.58 -0.75 2.43
C ILE A 108 -7.26 -0.41 1.10
N LEU A 109 -8.02 0.68 1.04
CA LEU A 109 -8.65 1.10 -0.21
C LEU A 109 -7.60 1.46 -1.28
N PHE A 110 -6.55 2.17 -0.91
CA PHE A 110 -5.44 2.46 -1.83
C PHE A 110 -4.76 1.17 -2.29
N PHE A 111 -4.58 0.22 -1.38
CA PHE A 111 -3.96 -1.07 -1.70
C PHE A 111 -4.82 -1.88 -2.67
N ILE A 112 -6.13 -1.91 -2.46
CA ILE A 112 -7.07 -2.59 -3.36
C ILE A 112 -7.00 -1.97 -4.76
N ARG A 113 -6.95 -0.64 -4.82
CA ARG A 113 -6.84 0.05 -6.11
C ARG A 113 -5.54 -0.31 -6.83
N GLU A 114 -4.43 -0.39 -6.11
CA GLU A 114 -3.15 -0.79 -6.70
C GLU A 114 -3.22 -2.22 -7.24
N ILE A 115 -3.80 -3.15 -6.49
CA ILE A 115 -3.97 -4.53 -6.94
C ILE A 115 -4.84 -4.58 -8.21
N HIS A 116 -5.90 -3.79 -8.24
CA HIS A 116 -6.79 -3.75 -9.39
C HIS A 116 -6.06 -3.27 -10.65
N ILE A 117 -5.27 -2.21 -10.54
CA ILE A 117 -4.45 -1.70 -11.64
C ILE A 117 -3.44 -2.75 -12.09
N SER A 118 -2.80 -3.43 -11.13
CA SER A 118 -1.84 -4.49 -11.40
C SER A 118 -2.49 -5.66 -12.16
N THR A 119 -3.69 -6.06 -11.73
CA THR A 119 -4.43 -7.15 -12.37
C THR A 119 -4.83 -6.79 -13.80
N ASN A 120 -5.29 -5.56 -14.03
CA ASN A 120 -5.64 -5.11 -15.36
C ASN A 120 -4.43 -5.08 -16.30
N ALA A 121 -3.29 -4.60 -15.81
CA ALA A 121 -2.06 -4.59 -16.59
C ALA A 121 -1.62 -6.01 -16.96
N LEU A 122 -1.75 -6.94 -16.01
CA LEU A 122 -1.41 -8.35 -16.25
C LEU A 122 -2.34 -8.99 -17.27
N LYS A 123 -3.65 -8.71 -17.19
CA LYS A 123 -4.63 -9.22 -18.15
C LYS A 123 -4.33 -8.75 -19.57
N LEU A 124 -3.99 -7.47 -19.71
CA LEU A 124 -3.64 -6.92 -21.03
C LEU A 124 -2.38 -7.59 -21.58
N HIS A 125 -1.39 -7.81 -20.74
CA HIS A 125 -0.16 -8.48 -21.16
C HIS A 125 -0.42 -9.92 -21.55
N MET A 126 -1.23 -10.65 -20.79
CA MET A 126 -1.60 -12.04 -21.10
C MET A 126 -2.42 -12.12 -22.39
N SER A 127 -3.31 -11.17 -22.61
CA SER A 127 -4.10 -11.10 -23.84
C SER A 127 -3.21 -10.93 -25.06
N ASP A 128 -2.21 -10.08 -24.99
CA ASP A 128 -1.24 -9.88 -26.05
C ASP A 128 -0.41 -11.16 -26.30
N MET A 129 -0.04 -11.86 -25.24
CA MET A 129 0.68 -13.12 -25.36
C MET A 129 -0.16 -14.22 -26.01
N ASP A 130 -1.45 -14.29 -25.69
CA ASP A 130 -2.37 -15.26 -26.29
C ASP A 130 -2.53 -15.02 -27.79
N VAL A 131 -2.57 -13.76 -28.20
CA VAL A 131 -2.64 -13.40 -29.61
C VAL A 131 -1.35 -13.81 -30.33
N ASP A 132 -0.22 -13.69 -29.72
CA ASP A 132 1.07 -14.07 -30.31
C ASP A 132 1.25 -15.58 -30.43
N ILE A 133 0.60 -16.36 -29.55
CA ILE A 133 0.69 -17.82 -29.56
C ILE A 133 -0.20 -18.43 -30.67
N ASP A 134 -1.31 -17.79 -31.01
CA ASP A 134 -2.21 -18.21 -32.08
C ASP A 134 -1.75 -17.71 -33.45
#